data_e79b51a9fabae89763a517276ff3db5a
#
_entry.id   e79b51a9fabae89763a517276ff3db5a
#
_cell.length_a   1.000
_cell.length_b   1.000
_cell.length_c   1.000
_cell.angle_alpha   90.00
_cell.angle_beta   90.00
_cell.angle_gamma   90.00
#
_symmetry.space_group_name_H-M   'P 1'
#
loop_
_entity.id
_entity.type
_entity.pdbx_description
1 polymer ?
#
loop_
_entity_poly.entity_id
_entity_poly.type
_entity_poly.pdbx_seq_one_letter_code
_entity_poly.pdbx_strand_id
1 'polypeptide(L)'
;LVGINTAIISNTGSYAGYSFAVPVNIVRKIVADLMDLGKVQRAMLGISMQDITDALKKEKELTTLDGVYVAEVVQGGAADKAGVKAGDVLISIEGEAVKKGSSVQEKINRYRPGDKVSLVVLRKGKELKLEATLIGKDAQDMGTVTSQEKINLFGAELVPAPKNVLEKLGLKSGVQVSSIEKGKMREAGIKQDFIITFVNNTMVTSPADVAAIVKKAKRS
;
A
#
# COMPACT_ATOMS: atom_id res chain seq x y z
N LEU A 1 -27.13 -7.17 16.10
CA LEU A 1 -26.15 -7.95 15.35
C LEU A 1 -24.76 -7.70 15.94
N VAL A 2 -24.06 -8.76 16.35
CA VAL A 2 -22.72 -8.68 16.95
C VAL A 2 -21.62 -8.96 15.92
N GLY A 3 -21.91 -9.84 14.97
CA GLY A 3 -21.01 -10.22 13.89
C GLY A 3 -21.70 -11.12 12.85
N ILE A 4 -20.98 -11.44 11.79
CA ILE A 4 -21.38 -12.36 10.72
C ILE A 4 -20.44 -13.54 10.71
N ASN A 5 -20.97 -14.76 10.82
CA ASN A 5 -20.19 -15.98 10.71
C ASN A 5 -19.58 -16.12 9.30
N THR A 6 -18.30 -16.40 9.23
CA THR A 6 -17.56 -16.43 7.96
C THR A 6 -16.90 -17.74 7.66
N ALA A 7 -16.43 -18.46 8.68
CA ALA A 7 -15.72 -19.72 8.49
C ALA A 7 -15.81 -20.61 9.73
N ILE A 8 -15.71 -21.90 9.50
CA ILE A 8 -15.45 -22.91 10.52
C ILE A 8 -14.17 -23.67 10.16
N ILE A 9 -13.37 -24.05 11.14
CA ILE A 9 -12.28 -25.00 10.91
C ILE A 9 -12.89 -26.41 11.10
N SER A 10 -12.91 -27.19 10.02
CA SER A 10 -13.45 -28.55 10.02
C SER A 10 -12.77 -29.39 8.95
N ASN A 11 -12.34 -30.59 9.33
CA ASN A 11 -11.80 -31.57 8.39
C ASN A 11 -12.90 -32.42 7.70
N THR A 12 -14.12 -32.40 8.24
CA THR A 12 -15.24 -33.26 7.81
C THR A 12 -16.44 -32.49 7.30
N GLY A 13 -16.39 -31.13 7.31
CA GLY A 13 -17.54 -30.27 7.04
C GLY A 13 -18.48 -30.08 8.24
N SER A 14 -18.31 -30.85 9.32
CA SER A 14 -19.08 -30.70 10.57
C SER A 14 -18.35 -29.77 11.55
N TYR A 15 -19.08 -29.16 12.48
CA TYR A 15 -18.52 -28.27 13.48
C TYR A 15 -17.49 -29.01 14.39
N ALA A 16 -16.26 -28.49 14.40
CA ALA A 16 -15.13 -29.04 15.16
C ALA A 16 -14.70 -28.14 16.35
N GLY A 17 -15.59 -27.27 16.85
CA GLY A 17 -15.33 -26.40 18.00
C GLY A 17 -14.78 -25.02 17.68
N TYR A 18 -14.40 -24.73 16.44
CA TYR A 18 -13.87 -23.42 16.03
C TYR A 18 -14.73 -22.80 14.94
N SER A 19 -15.25 -21.62 15.23
CA SER A 19 -15.95 -20.78 14.24
C SER A 19 -15.44 -19.34 14.31
N PHE A 20 -15.44 -18.66 13.17
CA PHE A 20 -14.97 -17.30 13.05
C PHE A 20 -16.13 -16.42 12.61
N ALA A 21 -16.23 -15.26 13.24
CA ALA A 21 -17.18 -14.22 12.87
C ALA A 21 -16.45 -12.88 12.64
N VAL A 22 -16.86 -12.15 11.60
CA VAL A 22 -16.42 -10.77 11.41
C VAL A 22 -17.24 -9.86 12.31
N PRO A 23 -16.61 -9.05 13.16
CA PRO A 23 -17.31 -8.09 14.03
C PRO A 23 -18.14 -7.10 13.21
N VAL A 24 -19.33 -6.74 13.73
CA VAL A 24 -20.30 -5.89 13.01
C VAL A 24 -19.77 -4.50 12.66
N ASN A 25 -18.87 -3.95 13.45
CA ASN A 25 -18.23 -2.64 13.18
C ASN A 25 -17.41 -2.68 11.86
N ILE A 26 -16.69 -3.78 11.60
CA ILE A 26 -15.97 -3.99 10.35
C ILE A 26 -16.96 -4.19 9.19
N VAL A 27 -17.98 -5.03 9.40
CA VAL A 27 -19.02 -5.30 8.39
C VAL A 27 -19.71 -4.01 7.98
N ARG A 28 -20.09 -3.15 8.94
CA ARG A 28 -20.81 -1.90 8.68
C ARG A 28 -20.01 -0.98 7.75
N LYS A 29 -18.71 -0.84 8.00
CA LYS A 29 -17.83 -0.02 7.15
C LYS A 29 -17.75 -0.61 5.72
N ILE A 30 -17.53 -1.92 5.61
CA ILE A 30 -17.39 -2.60 4.30
C ILE A 30 -18.67 -2.47 3.49
N VAL A 31 -19.84 -2.68 4.12
CA VAL A 31 -21.14 -2.54 3.45
C VAL A 31 -21.36 -1.09 3.01
N ALA A 32 -21.08 -0.11 3.85
CA ALA A 32 -21.20 1.30 3.48
C ALA A 32 -20.27 1.64 2.29
N ASP A 33 -19.00 1.19 2.31
CA ASP A 33 -18.08 1.41 1.20
C ASP A 33 -18.58 0.79 -0.11
N LEU A 34 -19.15 -0.43 -0.05
CA LEU A 34 -19.70 -1.11 -1.22
C LEU A 34 -20.97 -0.42 -1.75
N MET A 35 -21.85 0.08 -0.87
CA MET A 35 -23.06 0.80 -1.27
C MET A 35 -22.75 2.17 -1.86
N ASP A 36 -21.81 2.91 -1.24
CA ASP A 36 -21.49 4.28 -1.64
C ASP A 36 -20.55 4.34 -2.86
N LEU A 37 -19.60 3.42 -2.96
CA LEU A 37 -18.47 3.50 -3.87
C LEU A 37 -18.29 2.29 -4.79
N GLY A 38 -19.04 1.23 -4.58
CA GLY A 38 -18.93 -0.03 -5.33
C GLY A 38 -17.66 -0.83 -5.04
N LYS A 39 -16.78 -0.34 -4.14
CA LYS A 39 -15.52 -0.98 -3.76
C LYS A 39 -15.14 -0.68 -2.31
N VAL A 40 -14.49 -1.63 -1.67
CA VAL A 40 -13.98 -1.46 -0.30
C VAL A 40 -12.75 -0.57 -0.30
N GLN A 41 -12.77 0.51 0.46
CA GLN A 41 -11.60 1.35 0.69
C GLN A 41 -10.81 0.85 1.90
N ARG A 42 -9.51 0.62 1.72
CA ARG A 42 -8.60 0.23 2.79
C ARG A 42 -7.64 1.37 3.09
N ALA A 43 -7.76 1.90 4.30
CA ALA A 43 -6.82 2.88 4.83
C ALA A 43 -5.52 2.18 5.26
N MET A 44 -4.40 2.85 5.06
CA MET A 44 -3.08 2.35 5.42
C MET A 44 -2.26 3.43 6.10
N LEU A 45 -1.47 3.01 7.08
CA LEU A 45 -0.53 3.89 7.79
C LEU A 45 0.83 3.97 7.08
N GLY A 46 1.23 2.91 6.38
CA GLY A 46 2.50 2.87 5.65
C GLY A 46 3.69 2.57 6.53
N ILE A 47 3.59 1.55 7.39
CA ILE A 47 4.68 1.06 8.23
C ILE A 47 4.83 -0.45 8.11
N SER A 48 6.07 -0.92 8.22
CA SER A 48 6.40 -2.33 8.51
C SER A 48 6.56 -2.47 10.01
N MET A 49 5.92 -3.47 10.60
CA MET A 49 5.80 -3.63 12.05
C MET A 49 6.29 -4.99 12.51
N GLN A 50 6.82 -5.03 13.73
CA GLN A 50 7.17 -6.26 14.43
C GLN A 50 6.62 -6.23 15.86
N ASP A 51 6.07 -7.37 16.30
CA ASP A 51 5.67 -7.53 17.70
C ASP A 51 6.92 -7.53 18.58
N ILE A 52 6.88 -6.85 19.73
CA ILE A 52 8.02 -6.74 20.62
C ILE A 52 8.12 -8.03 21.43
N THR A 53 9.23 -8.75 21.22
CA THR A 53 9.65 -9.91 22.01
C THR A 53 10.81 -9.52 22.93
N ASP A 54 11.09 -10.37 23.94
CA ASP A 54 12.25 -10.16 24.82
C ASP A 54 13.58 -10.08 24.04
N ALA A 55 13.69 -10.86 22.97
CA ALA A 55 14.84 -10.85 22.07
C ALA A 55 14.96 -9.50 21.34
N LEU A 56 13.87 -9.02 20.73
CA LEU A 56 13.85 -7.74 20.02
C LEU A 56 14.07 -6.56 20.98
N LYS A 57 13.50 -6.62 22.20
CA LYS A 57 13.71 -5.60 23.22
C LYS A 57 15.19 -5.46 23.56
N LYS A 58 15.92 -6.58 23.76
CA LYS A 58 17.36 -6.58 24.05
C LYS A 58 18.17 -6.11 22.84
N GLU A 59 17.84 -6.60 21.64
CA GLU A 59 18.56 -6.26 20.40
C GLU A 59 18.46 -4.78 20.05
N LYS A 60 17.26 -4.20 20.22
CA LYS A 60 16.99 -2.79 19.87
C LYS A 60 17.02 -1.84 21.07
N GLU A 61 17.43 -2.32 22.25
CA GLU A 61 17.53 -1.55 23.51
C GLU A 61 16.22 -0.81 23.84
N LEU A 62 15.07 -1.49 23.63
CA LEU A 62 13.76 -0.88 23.85
C LEU A 62 13.45 -0.78 25.34
N THR A 63 12.82 0.30 25.75
CA THR A 63 12.47 0.56 27.14
C THR A 63 11.23 -0.18 27.61
N THR A 64 10.41 -0.69 26.67
CA THR A 64 9.12 -1.33 26.96
C THR A 64 8.95 -2.64 26.19
N LEU A 65 8.07 -3.50 26.71
CA LEU A 65 7.51 -4.65 25.99
C LEU A 65 6.12 -4.34 25.41
N ASP A 66 5.51 -3.25 25.86
CA ASP A 66 4.21 -2.82 25.35
C ASP A 66 4.39 -1.98 24.10
N GLY A 67 3.51 -2.24 23.12
CA GLY A 67 3.54 -1.54 21.84
C GLY A 67 3.99 -2.42 20.68
N VAL A 68 4.21 -1.78 19.55
CA VAL A 68 4.60 -2.42 18.29
C VAL A 68 5.80 -1.67 17.71
N TYR A 69 6.88 -2.40 17.46
CA TYR A 69 8.10 -1.83 16.89
C TYR A 69 7.92 -1.48 15.42
N VAL A 70 8.25 -0.26 15.03
CA VAL A 70 8.24 0.22 13.64
C VAL A 70 9.59 -0.12 13.01
N ALA A 71 9.62 -1.17 12.20
CA ALA A 71 10.84 -1.61 11.52
C ALA A 71 11.19 -0.69 10.35
N GLU A 72 10.18 -0.33 9.55
CA GLU A 72 10.33 0.54 8.39
C GLU A 72 9.14 1.47 8.25
N VAL A 73 9.35 2.61 7.60
CA VAL A 73 8.31 3.58 7.24
C VAL A 73 8.36 3.80 5.75
N VAL A 74 7.22 3.67 5.10
CA VAL A 74 7.08 3.89 3.66
C VAL A 74 7.22 5.37 3.36
N GLN A 75 8.21 5.73 2.56
CA GLN A 75 8.48 7.11 2.17
C GLN A 75 7.28 7.73 1.46
N GLY A 76 6.85 8.92 1.88
CA GLY A 76 5.65 9.59 1.38
C GLY A 76 4.34 8.99 1.89
N GLY A 77 4.40 7.94 2.72
CA GLY A 77 3.26 7.31 3.39
C GLY A 77 2.63 8.19 4.47
N ALA A 78 1.50 7.74 5.04
CA ALA A 78 0.81 8.46 6.10
C ALA A 78 1.69 8.64 7.35
N ALA A 79 2.39 7.59 7.76
CA ALA A 79 3.29 7.61 8.91
C ALA A 79 4.50 8.52 8.70
N ASP A 80 5.11 8.48 7.49
CA ASP A 80 6.25 9.34 7.14
C ASP A 80 5.86 10.81 7.21
N LYS A 81 4.73 11.19 6.60
CA LYS A 81 4.19 12.57 6.63
C LYS A 81 3.83 13.02 8.04
N ALA A 82 3.41 12.10 8.90
CA ALA A 82 3.15 12.35 10.32
C ALA A 82 4.44 12.48 11.16
N GLY A 83 5.60 12.11 10.62
CA GLY A 83 6.88 12.17 11.31
C GLY A 83 7.22 10.93 12.13
N VAL A 84 6.54 9.79 11.91
CA VAL A 84 6.95 8.48 12.44
C VAL A 84 8.25 8.06 11.78
N LYS A 85 9.14 7.42 12.53
CA LYS A 85 10.44 6.97 12.04
C LYS A 85 10.66 5.48 12.35
N ALA A 86 11.48 4.83 11.54
CA ALA A 86 11.99 3.52 11.90
C ALA A 86 12.71 3.56 13.24
N GLY A 87 12.47 2.58 14.10
CA GLY A 87 12.95 2.55 15.47
C GLY A 87 11.97 3.10 16.51
N ASP A 88 10.85 3.72 16.10
CA ASP A 88 9.79 4.10 17.04
C ASP A 88 9.05 2.86 17.55
N VAL A 89 8.44 2.97 18.72
CA VAL A 89 7.49 1.99 19.24
C VAL A 89 6.10 2.64 19.29
N LEU A 90 5.18 2.14 18.48
CA LEU A 90 3.79 2.60 18.47
C LEU A 90 3.06 2.01 19.67
N ILE A 91 2.58 2.85 20.58
CA ILE A 91 1.94 2.43 21.84
C ILE A 91 0.43 2.66 21.89
N SER A 92 -0.08 3.64 21.14
CA SER A 92 -1.54 3.84 21.04
C SER A 92 -1.96 4.46 19.71
N ILE A 93 -3.22 4.19 19.33
CA ILE A 93 -3.94 4.81 18.22
C ILE A 93 -5.29 5.29 18.77
N GLU A 94 -5.62 6.56 18.55
CA GLU A 94 -6.86 7.19 19.08
C GLU A 94 -7.05 6.98 20.58
N GLY A 95 -5.97 7.05 21.36
CA GLY A 95 -5.99 6.81 22.79
C GLY A 95 -6.15 5.33 23.22
N GLU A 96 -6.39 4.43 22.29
CA GLU A 96 -6.47 3.00 22.55
C GLU A 96 -5.10 2.33 22.43
N ALA A 97 -4.65 1.65 23.50
CA ALA A 97 -3.36 0.95 23.49
C ALA A 97 -3.27 -0.13 22.41
N VAL A 98 -2.10 -0.27 21.83
CA VAL A 98 -1.76 -1.34 20.88
C VAL A 98 -0.63 -2.18 21.46
N LYS A 99 -0.76 -3.52 21.34
CA LYS A 99 0.24 -4.46 21.87
C LYS A 99 0.82 -5.38 20.79
N LYS A 100 0.11 -5.53 19.68
CA LYS A 100 0.48 -6.40 18.55
C LYS A 100 0.18 -5.71 17.23
N GLY A 101 0.90 -6.08 16.18
CA GLY A 101 0.66 -5.59 14.83
C GLY A 101 -0.76 -5.83 14.33
N SER A 102 -1.38 -6.96 14.72
CA SER A 102 -2.79 -7.27 14.43
C SER A 102 -3.76 -6.23 15.01
N SER A 103 -3.49 -5.73 16.23
CA SER A 103 -4.31 -4.67 16.85
C SER A 103 -4.17 -3.34 16.13
N VAL A 104 -2.98 -3.02 15.62
CA VAL A 104 -2.76 -1.82 14.78
C VAL A 104 -3.58 -1.93 13.51
N GLN A 105 -3.50 -3.08 12.80
CA GLN A 105 -4.27 -3.30 11.57
C GLN A 105 -5.78 -3.24 11.81
N GLU A 106 -6.27 -3.87 12.89
CA GLU A 106 -7.69 -3.83 13.26
C GLU A 106 -8.18 -2.40 13.44
N LYS A 107 -7.41 -1.58 14.20
CA LYS A 107 -7.78 -0.18 14.46
C LYS A 107 -7.76 0.64 13.16
N ILE A 108 -6.70 0.56 12.37
CA ILE A 108 -6.59 1.29 11.10
C ILE A 108 -7.68 0.88 10.10
N ASN A 109 -8.08 -0.40 10.07
CA ASN A 109 -9.15 -0.89 9.20
C ASN A 109 -10.54 -0.31 9.51
N ARG A 110 -10.73 0.37 10.65
CA ARG A 110 -11.99 1.07 10.98
C ARG A 110 -12.13 2.40 10.23
N TYR A 111 -11.03 2.93 9.69
CA TYR A 111 -10.94 4.25 9.06
C TYR A 111 -10.94 4.13 7.53
N ARG A 112 -11.18 5.27 6.89
CA ARG A 112 -11.12 5.44 5.42
C ARG A 112 -9.84 6.20 5.03
N PRO A 113 -9.38 6.07 3.78
CA PRO A 113 -8.38 6.98 3.26
C PRO A 113 -8.84 8.43 3.37
N GLY A 114 -7.94 9.30 3.87
CA GLY A 114 -8.23 10.69 4.15
C GLY A 114 -8.58 10.97 5.62
N ASP A 115 -8.96 9.95 6.40
CA ASP A 115 -9.21 10.14 7.83
C ASP A 115 -7.91 10.42 8.58
N LYS A 116 -8.02 11.26 9.60
CA LYS A 116 -6.92 11.58 10.51
C LYS A 116 -6.99 10.67 11.72
N VAL A 117 -5.85 10.19 12.16
CA VAL A 117 -5.72 9.37 13.38
C VAL A 117 -4.59 9.90 14.26
N SER A 118 -4.85 9.95 15.55
CA SER A 118 -3.86 10.30 16.55
C SER A 118 -3.02 9.06 16.90
N LEU A 119 -1.71 9.22 16.86
CA LEU A 119 -0.74 8.17 17.17
C LEU A 119 0.10 8.62 18.37
N VAL A 120 0.40 7.71 19.28
CA VAL A 120 1.43 7.93 20.30
C VAL A 120 2.54 6.93 20.08
N VAL A 121 3.75 7.45 19.87
CA VAL A 121 4.95 6.64 19.69
C VAL A 121 5.98 6.95 20.78
N LEU A 122 6.76 5.93 21.15
CA LEU A 122 7.95 6.11 21.97
C LEU A 122 9.17 6.18 21.04
N ARG A 123 9.91 7.28 21.13
CA ARG A 123 11.18 7.49 20.44
C ARG A 123 12.28 7.74 21.45
N LYS A 124 13.22 6.81 21.57
CA LYS A 124 14.31 6.90 22.57
C LYS A 124 13.79 7.15 23.99
N GLY A 125 12.73 6.43 24.39
CA GLY A 125 12.10 6.55 25.70
C GLY A 125 11.19 7.74 25.91
N LYS A 126 11.02 8.64 24.94
CA LYS A 126 10.12 9.81 25.02
C LYS A 126 8.85 9.58 24.22
N GLU A 127 7.71 9.91 24.82
CA GLU A 127 6.43 9.88 24.13
C GLU A 127 6.27 11.06 23.18
N LEU A 128 5.85 10.78 21.96
CA LEU A 128 5.52 11.76 20.93
C LEU A 128 4.09 11.51 20.46
N LYS A 129 3.27 12.55 20.47
CA LYS A 129 1.93 12.53 19.90
C LYS A 129 2.01 13.06 18.47
N LEU A 130 1.53 12.27 17.52
CA LEU A 130 1.58 12.56 16.09
C LEU A 130 0.18 12.40 15.50
N GLU A 131 -0.16 13.18 14.48
CA GLU A 131 -1.40 13.04 13.72
C GLU A 131 -1.08 12.55 12.32
N ALA A 132 -1.62 11.40 11.94
CA ALA A 132 -1.43 10.82 10.62
C ALA A 132 -2.72 10.91 9.80
N THR A 133 -2.64 11.43 8.58
CA THR A 133 -3.74 11.33 7.61
C THR A 133 -3.55 10.04 6.82
N LEU A 134 -4.48 9.10 6.99
CA LEU A 134 -4.39 7.77 6.38
C LEU A 134 -4.51 7.87 4.86
N ILE A 135 -3.77 7.02 4.17
CA ILE A 135 -3.80 6.93 2.70
C ILE A 135 -4.46 5.63 2.25
N GLY A 136 -4.99 5.60 1.02
CA GLY A 136 -5.49 4.38 0.40
C GLY A 136 -4.33 3.44 0.01
N LYS A 137 -4.62 2.15 -0.12
CA LYS A 137 -3.64 1.19 -0.62
C LYS A 137 -3.06 1.62 -1.97
N ASP A 138 -3.92 2.10 -2.86
CA ASP A 138 -3.52 2.60 -4.18
C ASP A 138 -2.60 3.84 -4.08
N ALA A 139 -2.76 4.68 -3.04
CA ALA A 139 -1.93 5.84 -2.78
C ALA A 139 -0.62 5.51 -2.04
N GLN A 140 -0.57 4.39 -1.32
CA GLN A 140 0.67 3.91 -0.67
C GLN A 140 1.63 3.30 -1.68
N ASP A 141 1.10 2.63 -2.70
CA ASP A 141 1.90 2.15 -3.83
C ASP A 141 2.52 3.33 -4.63
N MET A 142 1.99 4.56 -4.48
CA MET A 142 2.58 5.79 -5.03
C MET A 142 3.82 6.30 -4.25
N GLY A 143 4.06 5.82 -3.02
CA GLY A 143 5.25 6.20 -2.20
C GLY A 143 6.48 5.31 -2.42
N THR A 144 6.32 4.13 -2.99
CA THR A 144 7.42 3.16 -3.24
C THR A 144 7.45 2.57 -4.64
N VAL A 145 6.45 2.77 -5.43
CA VAL A 145 6.44 2.58 -6.89
C VAL A 145 5.26 3.39 -7.36
N THR A 146 5.48 4.33 -8.28
CA THR A 146 4.49 4.77 -9.22
C THR A 146 3.41 3.68 -9.33
N SER A 147 2.17 4.00 -8.96
CA SER A 147 1.03 3.14 -9.29
C SER A 147 1.29 2.62 -10.70
N GLN A 148 1.35 1.31 -10.82
CA GLN A 148 1.37 0.71 -12.14
C GLN A 148 0.02 1.08 -12.77
N GLU A 149 -0.06 2.26 -13.35
CA GLU A 149 -1.02 2.52 -14.39
C GLU A 149 -0.64 1.56 -15.52
N LYS A 150 -1.14 0.34 -15.38
CA LYS A 150 -1.11 -0.62 -16.47
C LYS A 150 -2.03 -0.07 -17.55
N ILE A 151 -1.44 0.44 -18.59
CA ILE A 151 -2.19 0.92 -19.76
C ILE A 151 -1.99 -0.06 -20.88
N ASN A 152 -3.07 -0.67 -21.32
CA ASN A 152 -3.06 -1.45 -22.57
C ASN A 152 -3.19 -0.50 -23.75
N LEU A 153 -2.12 -0.43 -24.54
CA LEU A 153 -2.09 0.41 -25.72
C LEU A 153 -1.56 -0.38 -26.92
N PHE A 154 -2.36 -0.48 -27.98
CA PHE A 154 -2.02 -1.17 -29.23
C PHE A 154 -1.52 -2.61 -29.07
N GLY A 155 -2.05 -3.38 -28.10
CA GLY A 155 -1.67 -4.75 -27.82
C GLY A 155 -0.42 -4.91 -26.95
N ALA A 156 0.04 -3.85 -26.30
CA ALA A 156 1.09 -3.91 -25.28
C ALA A 156 0.58 -3.38 -23.95
N GLU A 157 0.96 -4.05 -22.89
CA GLU A 157 0.77 -3.58 -21.51
C GLU A 157 1.98 -2.74 -21.09
N LEU A 158 1.73 -1.47 -20.82
CA LEU A 158 2.73 -0.50 -20.43
C LEU A 158 2.70 -0.30 -18.90
N VAL A 159 3.86 -0.33 -18.28
CA VAL A 159 4.06 -0.07 -16.84
C VAL A 159 5.23 0.91 -16.67
N PRO A 160 5.30 1.65 -15.56
CA PRO A 160 6.49 2.43 -15.24
C PRO A 160 7.73 1.53 -15.18
N ALA A 161 8.84 1.96 -15.75
CA ALA A 161 10.06 1.16 -15.72
C ALA A 161 10.62 1.08 -14.28
N PRO A 162 10.99 -0.13 -13.79
CA PRO A 162 11.54 -0.31 -12.45
C PRO A 162 12.86 0.44 -12.26
N LYS A 163 13.07 1.04 -11.08
CA LYS A 163 14.27 1.83 -10.78
C LYS A 163 15.58 1.07 -11.02
N ASN A 164 15.63 -0.19 -10.61
CA ASN A 164 16.81 -1.04 -10.80
C ASN A 164 17.15 -1.27 -12.29
N VAL A 165 16.16 -1.25 -13.19
CA VAL A 165 16.36 -1.36 -14.64
C VAL A 165 16.82 -0.02 -15.20
N LEU A 166 16.22 1.09 -14.76
CA LEU A 166 16.63 2.44 -15.17
C LEU A 166 18.08 2.74 -14.78
N GLU A 167 18.47 2.40 -13.54
CA GLU A 167 19.83 2.58 -13.05
C GLU A 167 20.86 1.77 -13.85
N LYS A 168 20.56 0.49 -14.16
CA LYS A 168 21.41 -0.36 -14.99
C LYS A 168 21.60 0.18 -16.41
N LEU A 169 20.60 0.85 -16.94
CA LEU A 169 20.60 1.43 -18.29
C LEU A 169 21.05 2.89 -18.34
N GLY A 170 21.35 3.50 -17.17
CA GLY A 170 21.72 4.91 -17.06
C GLY A 170 20.58 5.87 -17.44
N LEU A 171 19.33 5.44 -17.33
CA LEU A 171 18.14 6.21 -17.71
C LEU A 171 17.54 6.92 -16.49
N LYS A 172 17.04 8.13 -16.68
CA LYS A 172 16.38 8.92 -15.61
C LYS A 172 14.91 8.53 -15.44
N SER A 173 14.24 8.13 -16.52
CA SER A 173 12.83 7.74 -16.53
C SER A 173 12.52 6.88 -17.76
N GLY A 174 11.38 6.22 -17.76
CA GLY A 174 10.91 5.43 -18.88
C GLY A 174 9.69 4.58 -18.56
N VAL A 175 9.09 4.04 -19.60
CA VAL A 175 7.92 3.16 -19.53
C VAL A 175 8.32 1.79 -20.08
N GLN A 176 8.14 0.73 -19.28
CA GLN A 176 8.45 -0.64 -19.68
C GLN A 176 7.24 -1.29 -20.35
N VAL A 177 7.49 -2.06 -21.38
CA VAL A 177 6.52 -2.97 -21.99
C VAL A 177 6.54 -4.27 -21.19
N SER A 178 5.56 -4.46 -20.29
CA SER A 178 5.50 -5.65 -19.42
C SER A 178 5.01 -6.90 -20.13
N SER A 179 4.08 -6.74 -21.05
CA SER A 179 3.62 -7.81 -21.92
C SER A 179 3.24 -7.28 -23.30
N ILE A 180 3.30 -8.13 -24.31
CA ILE A 180 2.93 -7.77 -25.68
C ILE A 180 2.12 -8.89 -26.32
N GLU A 181 0.93 -8.54 -26.78
CA GLU A 181 0.02 -9.40 -27.51
C GLU A 181 0.04 -9.07 -29.02
N LYS A 182 -0.84 -9.66 -29.78
CA LYS A 182 -1.02 -9.28 -31.20
C LYS A 182 -1.55 -7.85 -31.29
N GLY A 183 -0.84 -6.98 -32.03
CA GLY A 183 -1.22 -5.59 -32.19
C GLY A 183 -0.13 -4.73 -32.83
N LYS A 184 -0.44 -3.45 -33.05
CA LYS A 184 0.43 -2.51 -33.77
C LYS A 184 1.82 -2.33 -33.13
N MET A 185 1.95 -2.44 -31.83
CA MET A 185 3.26 -2.34 -31.18
C MET A 185 4.17 -3.54 -31.52
N ARG A 186 3.61 -4.75 -31.58
CA ARG A 186 4.35 -5.95 -32.00
C ARG A 186 4.72 -5.88 -33.49
N GLU A 187 3.82 -5.42 -34.34
CA GLU A 187 4.06 -5.21 -35.77
C GLU A 187 5.17 -4.17 -36.02
N ALA A 188 5.26 -3.16 -35.15
CA ALA A 188 6.33 -2.16 -35.17
C ALA A 188 7.68 -2.66 -34.62
N GLY A 189 7.79 -3.95 -34.23
CA GLY A 189 9.03 -4.54 -33.75
C GLY A 189 9.32 -4.31 -32.26
N ILE A 190 8.39 -3.74 -31.52
CA ILE A 190 8.52 -3.57 -30.05
C ILE A 190 8.37 -4.95 -29.41
N LYS A 191 9.26 -5.26 -28.46
CA LYS A 191 9.29 -6.53 -27.74
C LYS A 191 8.97 -6.32 -26.26
N GLN A 192 8.67 -7.40 -25.57
CA GLN A 192 8.58 -7.39 -24.12
C GLN A 192 9.90 -6.89 -23.50
N ASP A 193 9.81 -6.22 -22.36
CA ASP A 193 10.91 -5.61 -21.63
C ASP A 193 11.59 -4.38 -22.31
N PHE A 194 11.09 -3.92 -23.44
CA PHE A 194 11.52 -2.65 -24.02
C PHE A 194 11.20 -1.49 -23.07
N ILE A 195 12.14 -0.52 -22.98
CA ILE A 195 11.93 0.72 -22.23
C ILE A 195 11.71 1.86 -23.23
N ILE A 196 10.53 2.44 -23.17
CA ILE A 196 10.16 3.63 -23.96
C ILE A 196 10.54 4.87 -23.15
N THR A 197 11.46 5.67 -23.66
CA THR A 197 11.93 6.90 -23.00
C THR A 197 11.39 8.15 -23.69
N PHE A 198 11.10 8.08 -24.99
CA PHE A 198 10.56 9.18 -25.78
C PHE A 198 9.46 8.69 -26.73
N VAL A 199 8.46 9.56 -26.93
CA VAL A 199 7.44 9.42 -28.00
C VAL A 199 7.31 10.77 -28.68
N ASN A 200 7.49 10.80 -30.01
CA ASN A 200 7.49 12.05 -30.81
C ASN A 200 8.37 13.16 -30.21
N ASN A 201 9.63 12.84 -29.88
CA ASN A 201 10.59 13.75 -29.24
C ASN A 201 10.18 14.28 -27.84
N THR A 202 9.10 13.77 -27.25
CA THR A 202 8.67 14.11 -25.90
C THR A 202 9.09 13.04 -24.95
N MET A 203 9.82 13.39 -23.88
CA MET A 203 10.19 12.47 -22.82
C MET A 203 8.94 11.96 -22.11
N VAL A 204 8.89 10.64 -21.85
CA VAL A 204 7.80 10.00 -21.13
C VAL A 204 8.30 9.46 -19.78
N THR A 205 7.51 9.69 -18.74
CA THR A 205 7.81 9.26 -17.36
C THR A 205 6.78 8.26 -16.84
N SER A 206 5.60 8.24 -17.45
CA SER A 206 4.48 7.38 -17.07
C SER A 206 3.78 6.78 -18.28
N PRO A 207 3.08 5.63 -18.14
CA PRO A 207 2.23 5.07 -19.18
C PRO A 207 1.13 6.05 -19.65
N ALA A 208 0.65 6.93 -18.76
CA ALA A 208 -0.33 7.95 -19.09
C ALA A 208 0.21 8.97 -20.10
N ASP A 209 1.50 9.34 -20.00
CA ASP A 209 2.16 10.25 -20.95
C ASP A 209 2.15 9.65 -22.36
N VAL A 210 2.49 8.36 -22.47
CA VAL A 210 2.45 7.64 -23.76
C VAL A 210 1.05 7.66 -24.35
N ALA A 211 0.03 7.35 -23.53
CA ALA A 211 -1.36 7.35 -23.98
C ALA A 211 -1.85 8.73 -24.42
N ALA A 212 -1.47 9.79 -23.69
CA ALA A 212 -1.83 11.17 -24.00
C ALA A 212 -1.23 11.63 -25.34
N ILE A 213 0.08 11.37 -25.57
CA ILE A 213 0.77 11.76 -26.80
C ILE A 213 0.17 11.02 -28.00
N VAL A 214 -0.12 9.73 -27.86
CA VAL A 214 -0.72 8.92 -28.93
C VAL A 214 -2.16 9.37 -29.26
N LYS A 215 -2.96 9.74 -28.23
CA LYS A 215 -4.31 10.31 -28.45
C LYS A 215 -4.24 11.64 -29.22
N LYS A 216 -3.24 12.46 -28.92
CA LYS A 216 -3.04 13.76 -29.59
C LYS A 216 -2.64 13.58 -31.06
N ALA A 217 -1.75 12.61 -31.33
CA ALA A 217 -1.32 12.28 -32.68
C ALA A 217 -2.42 11.68 -33.59
N LYS A 218 -3.48 11.07 -33.02
CA LYS A 218 -4.64 10.57 -33.78
C LYS A 218 -5.64 11.67 -34.18
N ARG A 219 -5.52 12.88 -33.63
CA ARG A 219 -6.42 14.00 -33.91
C ARG A 219 -5.83 15.02 -34.86
N SER A 220 -4.59 14.85 -35.28
CA SER A 220 -3.91 15.58 -36.34
C SER A 220 -3.90 14.75 -37.62
#